data_7827eb2ef05bcaa933635b9d82b55d08
#
_entry.id   7827eb2ef05bcaa933635b9d82b55d08
#
_cell.length_a   1.000
_cell.length_b   1.000
_cell.length_c   1.000
_cell.angle_alpha   90.00
_cell.angle_beta   90.00
_cell.angle_gamma   90.00
#
_symmetry.space_group_name_H-M   'P 1'
#
loop_
_entity.id
_entity.type
_entity.pdbx_description
1 polymer ?
#
loop_
_entity_poly.entity_id
_entity_poly.type
_entity_poly.pdbx_seq_one_letter_code
_entity_poly.pdbx_strand_id
1 'polypeptide(L)'
;YGTVPEVARCRLEEGLPRPLRGETVVVETHRGAQLGEILGDVRVEAEHPAAFTILRAASGDDLAAARKAAEKSAAEFPEWTSRIAEWKIDLQVIDIERTLDGTKLVLYVLNERGPECTRLAIQAAASGFGIIEVQPVGAEGLISQPAESGGGCGSGGGGCGSGGGGCGH
;
A
#
# COMPACT_ATOMS: atom_id res chain seq x y z
N TYR A 1 5.26 -10.83 -3.25
CA TYR A 1 5.80 -9.49 -3.41
C TYR A 1 5.97 -8.81 -2.05
N GLY A 2 6.77 -7.74 -2.01
CA GLY A 2 7.04 -6.99 -0.79
C GLY A 2 8.07 -7.62 0.14
N THR A 3 8.69 -6.82 1.02
CA THR A 3 9.67 -7.28 2.03
C THR A 3 8.98 -8.16 3.07
N VAL A 4 7.82 -7.78 3.56
CA VAL A 4 6.91 -8.68 4.28
C VAL A 4 6.11 -9.42 3.21
N PRO A 5 6.30 -10.76 3.06
CA PRO A 5 5.74 -11.49 1.93
C PRO A 5 4.22 -11.44 1.86
N GLU A 6 3.70 -10.98 0.74
CA GLU A 6 2.29 -11.00 0.41
C GLU A 6 2.04 -11.87 -0.82
N VAL A 7 0.89 -12.51 -0.87
CA VAL A 7 0.43 -13.27 -2.03
C VAL A 7 -0.81 -12.59 -2.60
N ALA A 8 -0.80 -12.36 -3.91
CA ALA A 8 -1.91 -11.74 -4.59
C ALA A 8 -2.20 -12.41 -5.94
N ARG A 9 -3.45 -12.31 -6.39
CA ARG A 9 -3.82 -12.64 -7.76
C ARG A 9 -3.51 -11.45 -8.66
N CYS A 10 -2.75 -11.71 -9.71
CA CYS A 10 -2.36 -10.69 -10.68
C CYS A 10 -2.89 -11.05 -12.07
N ARG A 11 -3.27 -10.04 -12.82
CA ARG A 11 -3.49 -10.18 -14.27
C ARG A 11 -2.19 -9.91 -15.01
N LEU A 12 -2.04 -10.54 -16.14
CA LEU A 12 -0.94 -10.25 -17.05
C LEU A 12 -1.35 -9.09 -17.96
N GLU A 13 -0.47 -8.14 -18.21
CA GLU A 13 -0.68 -7.10 -19.21
C GLU A 13 -0.78 -7.71 -20.61
N GLU A 14 -1.61 -7.14 -21.47
CA GLU A 14 -1.84 -7.66 -22.82
C GLU A 14 -0.56 -7.69 -23.65
N GLY A 15 -0.36 -8.81 -24.37
CA GLY A 15 0.81 -8.97 -25.24
C GLY A 15 2.08 -9.47 -24.56
N LEU A 16 2.09 -9.61 -23.25
CA LEU A 16 3.22 -10.20 -22.54
C LEU A 16 3.23 -11.72 -22.61
N PRO A 17 4.43 -12.34 -22.71
CA PRO A 17 4.55 -13.79 -22.62
C PRO A 17 4.16 -14.24 -21.20
N ARG A 18 3.52 -15.41 -21.12
CA ARG A 18 3.13 -15.99 -19.83
C ARG A 18 4.37 -16.34 -19.01
N PRO A 19 4.52 -15.77 -17.81
CA PRO A 19 5.69 -16.04 -16.98
C PRO A 19 5.63 -17.45 -16.38
N LEU A 20 6.77 -18.04 -16.16
CA LEU A 20 6.89 -19.38 -15.55
C LEU A 20 6.92 -19.25 -14.02
N ARG A 21 6.56 -20.35 -13.35
CA ARG A 21 6.70 -20.46 -11.90
C ARG A 21 8.16 -20.23 -11.48
N GLY A 22 8.37 -19.40 -10.45
CA GLY A 22 9.69 -19.01 -9.95
C GLY A 22 10.32 -17.83 -10.70
N GLU A 23 9.72 -17.36 -11.80
CA GLU A 23 10.18 -16.13 -12.44
C GLU A 23 9.88 -14.91 -11.60
N THR A 24 10.85 -13.99 -11.60
CA THR A 24 10.67 -12.67 -10.98
C THR A 24 10.08 -11.70 -12.00
N VAL A 25 9.04 -11.00 -11.59
CA VAL A 25 8.30 -10.04 -12.40
C VAL A 25 8.18 -8.70 -11.71
N VAL A 26 7.94 -7.66 -12.48
CA VAL A 26 7.55 -6.34 -11.97
C VAL A 26 6.03 -6.28 -11.94
N VAL A 27 5.49 -6.01 -10.76
CA VAL A 27 4.05 -5.94 -10.49
C VAL A 27 3.68 -4.52 -10.10
N GLU A 28 2.65 -3.97 -10.73
CA GLU A 28 2.03 -2.72 -10.28
C GLU A 28 1.06 -3.02 -9.15
N THR A 29 1.37 -2.52 -7.97
CA THR A 29 0.57 -2.68 -6.75
C THR A 29 -0.01 -1.33 -6.32
N HIS A 30 -0.87 -1.33 -5.29
CA HIS A 30 -1.37 -0.07 -4.70
C HIS A 30 -0.25 0.80 -4.11
N ARG A 31 0.92 0.22 -3.83
CA ARG A 31 2.11 0.95 -3.34
C ARG A 31 2.97 1.50 -4.47
N GLY A 32 2.83 0.98 -5.69
CA GLY A 32 3.64 1.26 -6.87
C GLY A 32 4.29 -0.01 -7.40
N ALA A 33 5.32 0.14 -8.23
CA ALA A 33 6.02 -0.98 -8.83
C ALA A 33 6.87 -1.74 -7.79
N GLN A 34 6.65 -3.04 -7.68
CA GLN A 34 7.39 -3.94 -6.79
C GLN A 34 7.82 -5.21 -7.53
N LEU A 35 8.84 -5.89 -7.02
CA LEU A 35 9.18 -7.22 -7.49
C LEU A 35 8.27 -8.27 -6.85
N GLY A 36 7.88 -9.25 -7.65
CA GLY A 36 7.14 -10.42 -7.21
C GLY A 36 7.66 -11.68 -7.85
N GLU A 37 7.48 -12.81 -7.19
CA GLU A 37 7.78 -14.13 -7.73
C GLU A 37 6.50 -14.83 -8.13
N ILE A 38 6.49 -15.47 -9.29
CA ILE A 38 5.35 -16.23 -9.79
C ILE A 38 5.25 -17.56 -9.03
N LEU A 39 4.19 -17.73 -8.26
CA LEU A 39 3.92 -18.97 -7.55
C LEU A 39 3.20 -20.01 -8.41
N GLY A 40 2.44 -19.56 -9.39
CA GLY A 40 1.71 -20.41 -10.32
C GLY A 40 0.50 -19.71 -10.94
N ASP A 41 -0.20 -20.48 -11.78
CA ASP A 41 -1.43 -19.99 -12.41
C ASP A 41 -2.63 -20.30 -11.54
N VAL A 42 -3.56 -19.37 -11.51
CA VAL A 42 -4.86 -19.54 -10.87
C VAL A 42 -5.97 -19.36 -11.89
N ARG A 43 -7.08 -20.07 -11.72
CA ARG A 43 -8.27 -19.84 -12.53
C ARG A 43 -8.87 -18.48 -12.20
N VAL A 44 -9.34 -17.81 -13.23
CA VAL A 44 -10.11 -16.56 -13.05
C VAL A 44 -11.48 -16.94 -12.50
N GLU A 45 -11.80 -16.45 -11.32
CA GLU A 45 -13.10 -16.60 -10.67
C GLU A 45 -13.68 -15.19 -10.47
N ALA A 46 -14.96 -15.03 -10.78
CA ALA A 46 -15.62 -13.73 -10.68
C ALA A 46 -15.61 -13.16 -9.23
N GLU A 47 -15.62 -14.06 -8.24
CA GLU A 47 -15.62 -13.68 -6.81
C GLU A 47 -14.24 -13.20 -6.30
N HIS A 48 -13.17 -13.51 -7.05
CA HIS A 48 -11.81 -13.18 -6.66
C HIS A 48 -11.05 -12.54 -7.83
N PRO A 49 -11.34 -11.28 -8.15
CA PRO A 49 -10.68 -10.57 -9.23
C PRO A 49 -9.16 -10.43 -8.96
N ALA A 50 -8.40 -10.20 -10.02
CA ALA A 50 -6.99 -9.86 -9.89
C ALA A 50 -6.85 -8.50 -9.18
N ALA A 51 -6.04 -8.47 -8.13
CA ALA A 51 -5.79 -7.26 -7.35
C ALA A 51 -4.78 -6.33 -8.06
N PHE A 52 -3.83 -6.91 -8.79
CA PHE A 52 -2.69 -6.19 -9.37
C PHE A 52 -2.44 -6.62 -10.82
N THR A 53 -1.48 -5.94 -11.46
CA THR A 53 -1.10 -6.21 -12.84
C THR A 53 0.40 -6.52 -12.94
N ILE A 54 0.76 -7.61 -13.60
CA ILE A 54 2.14 -7.91 -13.98
C ILE A 54 2.46 -7.05 -15.20
N LEU A 55 3.44 -6.17 -15.06
CA LEU A 55 3.85 -5.25 -16.11
C LEU A 55 4.84 -5.89 -17.07
N ARG A 56 5.77 -6.70 -16.58
CA ARG A 56 6.82 -7.38 -17.38
C ARG A 56 7.64 -8.34 -16.53
N ALA A 57 8.45 -9.14 -17.17
CA ALA A 57 9.53 -9.87 -16.50
C ALA A 57 10.54 -8.88 -15.89
N ALA A 58 11.11 -9.22 -14.74
CA ALA A 58 12.14 -8.39 -14.13
C ALA A 58 13.44 -8.48 -14.91
N SER A 59 14.07 -7.33 -15.16
CA SER A 59 15.40 -7.24 -15.77
C SER A 59 16.52 -7.32 -14.72
N GLY A 60 17.75 -7.49 -15.17
CA GLY A 60 18.92 -7.39 -14.30
C GLY A 60 19.03 -6.04 -13.60
N ASP A 61 18.62 -4.97 -14.27
CA ASP A 61 18.62 -3.61 -13.70
C ASP A 61 17.56 -3.46 -12.60
N ASP A 62 16.40 -4.08 -12.76
CA ASP A 62 15.35 -4.10 -11.71
C ASP A 62 15.84 -4.83 -10.46
N LEU A 63 16.50 -5.96 -10.64
CA LEU A 63 17.08 -6.71 -9.51
C LEU A 63 18.19 -5.92 -8.82
N ALA A 64 19.01 -5.22 -9.57
CA ALA A 64 20.05 -4.34 -9.01
C ALA A 64 19.44 -3.14 -8.28
N ALA A 65 18.40 -2.51 -8.84
CA ALA A 65 17.68 -1.41 -8.21
C ALA A 65 17.00 -1.85 -6.89
N ALA A 66 16.34 -3.00 -6.90
CA ALA A 66 15.72 -3.56 -5.70
C ALA A 66 16.74 -3.85 -4.60
N ARG A 67 17.91 -4.41 -4.94
CA ARG A 67 18.99 -4.65 -3.99
C ARG A 67 19.48 -3.35 -3.38
N LYS A 68 19.74 -2.33 -4.21
CA LYS A 68 20.15 -1.00 -3.74
C LYS A 68 19.09 -0.34 -2.85
N ALA A 69 17.82 -0.50 -3.17
CA ALA A 69 16.71 -0.02 -2.35
C ALA A 69 16.69 -0.71 -0.98
N ALA A 70 16.88 -2.03 -0.94
CA ALA A 70 16.95 -2.80 0.30
C ALA A 70 18.15 -2.40 1.18
N GLU A 71 19.35 -2.23 0.58
CA GLU A 71 20.53 -1.75 1.29
C GLU A 71 20.31 -0.36 1.91
N LYS A 72 19.67 0.55 1.16
CA LYS A 72 19.32 1.89 1.65
C LYS A 72 18.31 1.81 2.80
N SER A 73 17.28 1.00 2.68
CA SER A 73 16.27 0.79 3.73
C SER A 73 16.91 0.25 5.01
N ALA A 74 17.78 -0.75 4.89
CA ALA A 74 18.50 -1.31 6.03
C ALA A 74 19.39 -0.27 6.72
N ALA A 75 20.06 0.59 5.96
CA ALA A 75 20.88 1.67 6.53
C ALA A 75 20.04 2.74 7.26
N GLU A 76 18.83 3.03 6.79
CA GLU A 76 17.92 4.02 7.38
C GLU A 76 17.11 3.48 8.58
N PHE A 77 17.03 2.16 8.74
CA PHE A 77 16.23 1.54 9.80
C PHE A 77 16.54 2.08 11.22
N PRO A 78 17.79 2.20 11.68
CA PRO A 78 18.09 2.74 13.01
C PRO A 78 17.62 4.19 13.18
N GLU A 79 17.72 5.00 12.12
CA GLU A 79 17.27 6.40 12.15
C GLU A 79 15.76 6.51 12.29
N TRP A 80 15.01 5.67 11.60
CA TRP A 80 13.54 5.64 11.72
C TRP A 80 13.10 5.22 13.12
N THR A 81 13.76 4.22 13.69
CA THR A 81 13.52 3.80 15.07
C THR A 81 13.75 4.96 16.06
N SER A 82 14.84 5.69 15.90
CA SER A 82 15.16 6.85 16.75
C SER A 82 14.15 7.98 16.59
N ARG A 83 13.77 8.32 15.36
CA ARG A 83 12.78 9.38 15.08
C ARG A 83 11.42 9.08 15.71
N ILE A 84 10.94 7.84 15.59
CA ILE A 84 9.65 7.41 16.17
C ILE A 84 9.68 7.55 17.69
N ALA A 85 10.78 7.19 18.33
CA ALA A 85 10.98 7.37 19.75
C ALA A 85 11.01 8.86 20.16
N GLU A 86 11.71 9.71 19.40
CA GLU A 86 11.75 11.18 19.60
C GLU A 86 10.36 11.82 19.46
N TRP A 87 9.58 11.37 18.49
CA TRP A 87 8.21 11.85 18.27
C TRP A 87 7.22 11.29 19.30
N LYS A 88 7.66 10.40 20.19
CA LYS A 88 6.85 9.77 21.24
C LYS A 88 5.61 9.08 20.64
N ILE A 89 5.82 8.37 19.54
CA ILE A 89 4.80 7.56 18.88
C ILE A 89 4.98 6.12 19.38
N ASP A 90 3.91 5.55 19.92
CA ASP A 90 3.93 4.19 20.45
C ASP A 90 3.75 3.16 19.33
N LEU A 91 4.81 3.02 18.54
CA LEU A 91 4.92 2.08 17.43
C LEU A 91 6.31 1.48 17.37
N GLN A 92 6.39 0.19 17.05
CA GLN A 92 7.64 -0.49 16.77
C GLN A 92 7.77 -0.73 15.27
N VAL A 93 8.78 -0.13 14.62
CA VAL A 93 9.15 -0.46 13.24
C VAL A 93 9.78 -1.84 13.24
N ILE A 94 9.33 -2.69 12.33
CA ILE A 94 9.89 -4.04 12.13
C ILE A 94 10.65 -4.16 10.83
N ASP A 95 10.27 -3.38 9.80
CA ASP A 95 10.99 -3.34 8.54
C ASP A 95 10.69 -2.06 7.76
N ILE A 96 11.52 -1.79 6.74
CA ILE A 96 11.38 -0.65 5.83
C ILE A 96 11.55 -1.15 4.40
N GLU A 97 10.63 -0.78 3.54
CA GLU A 97 10.68 -1.08 2.12
C GLU A 97 10.61 0.19 1.28
N ARG A 98 11.32 0.20 0.15
CA ARG A 98 11.17 1.20 -0.90
C ARG A 98 10.60 0.55 -2.15
N THR A 99 9.66 1.24 -2.79
CA THR A 99 9.17 0.82 -4.10
C THR A 99 10.32 0.79 -5.12
N LEU A 100 10.17 -0.01 -6.17
CA LEU A 100 11.22 -0.20 -7.18
C LEU A 100 11.60 1.12 -7.88
N ASP A 101 10.63 2.02 -8.06
CA ASP A 101 10.80 3.37 -8.58
C ASP A 101 11.36 4.37 -7.56
N GLY A 102 11.50 3.96 -6.30
CA GLY A 102 12.00 4.78 -5.20
C GLY A 102 11.06 5.92 -4.75
N THR A 103 9.83 5.97 -5.27
CA THR A 103 8.91 7.08 -4.98
C THR A 103 8.25 7.00 -3.62
N LYS A 104 8.06 5.78 -3.08
CA LYS A 104 7.43 5.57 -1.79
C LYS A 104 8.34 4.83 -0.82
N LEU A 105 8.18 5.17 0.45
CA LEU A 105 8.73 4.48 1.59
C LEU A 105 7.59 3.80 2.34
N VAL A 106 7.72 2.50 2.58
CA VAL A 106 6.77 1.73 3.38
C VAL A 106 7.43 1.41 4.72
N LEU A 107 6.80 1.81 5.80
CA LEU A 107 7.22 1.46 7.17
C LEU A 107 6.30 0.35 7.67
N TYR A 108 6.84 -0.83 7.86
CA TYR A 108 6.15 -1.94 8.50
C TYR A 108 6.25 -1.78 10.01
N VAL A 109 5.11 -1.71 10.68
CA VAL A 109 5.05 -1.46 12.12
C VAL A 109 4.27 -2.57 12.83
N LEU A 110 4.77 -3.01 13.98
CA LEU A 110 4.05 -3.94 14.84
C LEU A 110 2.97 -3.18 15.58
N ASN A 111 1.76 -3.25 15.10
CA ASN A 111 0.58 -2.67 15.74
C ASN A 111 -0.69 -3.24 15.12
N GLU A 112 -1.77 -3.27 15.89
CA GLU A 112 -3.11 -3.29 15.36
C GLU A 112 -3.39 -1.91 14.75
N ARG A 113 -4.02 -1.86 13.57
CA ARG A 113 -4.30 -0.58 12.88
C ARG A 113 -4.99 0.41 13.81
N GLY A 114 -4.30 1.48 14.18
CA GLY A 114 -4.75 2.45 15.16
C GLY A 114 -4.32 3.88 14.79
N PRO A 115 -4.69 4.87 15.63
CA PRO A 115 -4.40 6.29 15.39
C PRO A 115 -2.91 6.60 15.31
N GLU A 116 -2.06 5.79 15.93
CA GLU A 116 -0.61 5.98 15.91
C GLU A 116 -0.01 5.79 14.51
N CYS A 117 -0.57 4.89 13.68
CA CYS A 117 -0.14 4.74 12.28
C CYS A 117 -0.42 6.03 11.48
N THR A 118 -1.59 6.62 11.66
CA THR A 118 -1.94 7.89 11.03
C THR A 118 -1.06 9.04 11.53
N ARG A 119 -0.81 9.08 12.84
CA ARG A 119 0.05 10.07 13.46
C ARG A 119 1.48 9.99 12.92
N LEU A 120 2.03 8.77 12.76
CA LEU A 120 3.35 8.55 12.17
C LEU A 120 3.40 9.09 10.74
N ALA A 121 2.41 8.74 9.90
CA ALA A 121 2.36 9.21 8.51
C ALA A 121 2.30 10.74 8.41
N ILE A 122 1.47 11.39 9.22
CA ILE A 122 1.35 12.86 9.27
C ILE A 122 2.66 13.49 9.74
N GLN A 123 3.24 12.99 10.82
CA GLN A 123 4.49 13.53 11.38
C GLN A 123 5.65 13.41 10.39
N ALA A 124 5.77 12.28 9.71
CA ALA A 124 6.78 12.06 8.70
C ALA A 124 6.61 12.99 7.50
N ALA A 125 5.38 13.18 7.01
CA ALA A 125 5.08 14.12 5.94
C ALA A 125 5.43 15.57 6.34
N ALA A 126 5.05 15.99 7.56
CA ALA A 126 5.37 17.31 8.11
C ALA A 126 6.88 17.54 8.26
N SER A 127 7.66 16.46 8.46
CA SER A 127 9.12 16.51 8.56
C SER A 127 9.85 16.43 7.21
N GLY A 128 9.11 16.39 6.10
CA GLY A 128 9.68 16.46 4.74
C GLY A 128 10.21 15.13 4.19
N PHE A 129 9.83 13.98 4.76
CA PHE A 129 10.29 12.67 4.28
C PHE A 129 9.60 12.17 3.01
N GLY A 130 8.71 12.95 2.41
CA GLY A 130 7.99 12.58 1.19
C GLY A 130 6.77 11.69 1.46
N ILE A 131 6.41 10.87 0.47
CA ILE A 131 5.26 9.97 0.58
C ILE A 131 5.67 8.73 1.36
N ILE A 132 5.10 8.58 2.54
CA ILE A 132 5.31 7.44 3.43
C ILE A 132 4.00 6.69 3.61
N GLU A 133 4.07 5.38 3.47
CA GLU A 133 2.98 4.47 3.80
C GLU A 133 3.32 3.74 5.10
N VAL A 134 2.43 3.75 6.06
CA VAL A 134 2.58 3.00 7.32
C VAL A 134 1.71 1.77 7.23
N GLN A 135 2.35 0.60 7.20
CA GLN A 135 1.70 -0.69 7.06
C GLN A 135 1.76 -1.46 8.38
N PRO A 136 0.64 -1.59 9.09
CA PRO A 136 0.59 -2.39 10.31
C PRO A 136 0.71 -3.89 10.00
N VAL A 137 1.45 -4.58 10.86
CA VAL A 137 1.68 -6.04 10.81
C VAL A 137 1.28 -6.61 12.16
N GLY A 138 0.43 -7.61 12.16
CA GLY A 138 0.02 -8.38 13.34
C GLY A 138 0.62 -9.78 13.34
N ALA A 139 0.20 -10.60 14.30
CA ALA A 139 0.65 -11.99 14.42
C ALA A 139 0.32 -12.86 13.19
N GLU A 140 -0.76 -12.53 12.49
CA GLU A 140 -1.22 -13.24 11.29
C GLU A 140 -0.62 -12.69 9.98
N GLY A 141 0.25 -11.68 10.06
CA GLY A 141 0.85 -11.00 8.92
C GLY A 141 0.33 -9.57 8.72
N LEU A 142 0.32 -9.12 7.47
CA LEU A 142 -0.12 -7.76 7.14
C LEU A 142 -1.60 -7.54 7.45
N ILE A 143 -1.88 -6.45 8.16
CA ILE A 143 -3.26 -6.02 8.42
C ILE A 143 -3.73 -5.22 7.22
N SER A 144 -4.46 -5.88 6.33
CA SER A 144 -5.04 -5.24 5.14
C SER A 144 -6.06 -4.17 5.53
N GLN A 145 -6.16 -3.11 4.71
CA GLN A 145 -7.32 -2.21 4.80
C GLN A 145 -8.56 -3.01 4.38
N PRO A 146 -9.66 -2.93 5.13
CA PRO A 146 -10.92 -3.32 4.55
C PRO A 146 -11.09 -2.50 3.26
N ALA A 147 -11.41 -3.17 2.15
CA ALA A 147 -11.73 -2.49 0.92
C ALA A 147 -12.78 -1.43 1.25
N GLU A 148 -12.43 -0.16 1.11
CA GLU A 148 -13.42 0.91 1.23
C GLU A 148 -14.47 0.64 0.16
N SER A 149 -15.61 0.07 0.58
CA SER A 149 -16.82 0.07 -0.22
C SER A 149 -17.12 1.54 -0.47
N GLY A 150 -16.94 1.98 -1.72
CA GLY A 150 -17.13 3.35 -2.15
C GLY A 150 -18.50 3.87 -1.74
N GLY A 151 -18.54 4.50 -0.57
CA GLY A 151 -19.65 5.29 -0.10
C GLY A 151 -19.64 6.58 -0.91
N GLY A 152 -20.40 6.56 -2.02
CA GLY A 152 -20.72 7.76 -2.76
C GLY A 152 -21.37 8.73 -1.80
N CYS A 153 -20.74 9.88 -1.55
CA CYS A 153 -21.36 11.03 -0.93
C CYS A 153 -22.49 11.50 -1.84
N GLY A 154 -23.68 10.96 -1.61
CA GLY A 154 -24.91 11.44 -2.17
C GLY A 154 -25.15 12.86 -1.65
N SER A 155 -24.88 13.83 -2.49
CA SER A 155 -25.27 15.23 -2.38
C SER A 155 -26.81 15.33 -2.36
N GLY A 156 -27.41 15.18 -1.15
CA GLY A 156 -28.81 15.41 -0.90
C GLY A 156 -29.09 16.90 -0.89
N GLY A 157 -29.45 17.47 -2.03
CA GLY A 157 -29.99 18.81 -2.14
C GLY A 157 -31.31 18.93 -1.37
N GLY A 158 -31.25 19.49 -0.17
CA GLY A 158 -32.44 19.89 0.57
C GLY A 158 -33.10 21.10 -0.09
N GLY A 159 -34.19 20.88 -0.83
CA GLY A 159 -35.05 21.94 -1.32
C GLY A 159 -35.84 22.59 -0.18
N CYS A 160 -35.55 23.87 0.08
CA CYS A 160 -36.40 24.71 0.93
C CYS A 160 -37.71 25.01 0.22
N GLY A 161 -38.77 24.31 0.60
CA GLY A 161 -40.13 24.66 0.22
C GLY A 161 -40.72 25.66 1.17
N SER A 162 -40.75 26.94 0.76
CA SER A 162 -41.54 27.98 1.38
C SER A 162 -42.99 27.82 0.96
N GLY A 163 -43.84 27.40 1.90
CA GLY A 163 -45.29 27.38 1.80
C GLY A 163 -45.90 28.51 2.58
N GLY A 164 -46.28 29.53 1.87
CA GLY A 164 -46.97 30.71 2.39
C GLY A 164 -48.39 30.46 2.91
N GLY A 165 -48.77 31.33 3.78
CA GLY A 165 -49.92 31.40 4.59
C GLY A 165 -51.28 31.50 3.87
N GLY A 166 -52.28 31.46 4.61
CA GLY A 166 -53.65 31.71 4.30
C GLY A 166 -54.43 32.02 5.54
N CYS A 167 -54.62 33.33 5.79
CA CYS A 167 -55.59 33.82 6.74
C CYS A 167 -56.99 33.63 6.17
N GLY A 168 -57.97 33.34 7.01
CA GLY A 168 -59.34 33.45 6.65
C GLY A 168 -60.31 33.03 7.74
N HIS A 169 -60.87 34.02 8.37
CA HIS A 169 -62.10 34.07 9.16
C HIS A 169 -62.25 33.17 10.40
#